data_6a85c7702545a77b52cbc2638fd86037
#
_entry.id   6a85c7702545a77b52cbc2638fd86037
#
_cell.length_a   1.000
_cell.length_b   1.000
_cell.length_c   1.000
_cell.angle_alpha   90.00
_cell.angle_beta   90.00
_cell.angle_gamma   90.00
#
_symmetry.space_group_name_H-M   'P 1'
#
loop_
_entity.id
_entity.type
_entity.pdbx_description
1 polymer ?
#
loop_
_entity_poly.entity_id
_entity_poly.type
_entity_poly.pdbx_seq_one_letter_code
_entity_poly.pdbx_strand_id
1 'polypeptide(L)'
;AMSLGGWEQYTTAQAVTLNKLDESAGIPLSTFMGVLGPTGLTAYFGLLDVGKPKAGETVLVSAAAGAVGSVVGQIAKMQGCRVVGMAGSYDKCRWIKEDLGFDEVINYKTCGDYEAAIRKACPEGVDVYFDNVGGDIMDAALNCLNKFARVAVCGWISTYNVPNAPGPTNLWQLVAESVTMQGFTLLDYLDRFEEGIGQLVEWLMAGEITSREEIVDGLDNVLPTFLKLFDSSNTG
;
A
#
# COMPACT_ATOMS: atom_id res chain seq x y z
N ALA A 1 -13.28 -20.71 -4.32
CA ALA A 1 -12.22 -21.01 -3.36
C ALA A 1 -10.94 -20.29 -3.78
N MET A 2 -10.10 -19.93 -2.80
CA MET A 2 -8.76 -19.38 -3.05
C MET A 2 -7.71 -20.47 -2.88
N SER A 3 -6.73 -20.48 -3.78
CA SER A 3 -5.54 -21.32 -3.70
C SER A 3 -4.34 -20.63 -4.33
N LEU A 4 -3.13 -21.11 -4.05
CA LEU A 4 -1.95 -20.77 -4.83
C LEU A 4 -1.98 -21.55 -6.14
N GLY A 5 -1.89 -20.87 -7.28
CA GLY A 5 -1.89 -21.47 -8.62
C GLY A 5 -1.19 -20.56 -9.63
N GLY A 6 -1.04 -21.04 -10.85
CA GLY A 6 -0.54 -20.26 -11.98
C GLY A 6 -1.64 -19.46 -12.68
N TRP A 7 -1.26 -18.73 -13.72
CA TRP A 7 -2.20 -18.12 -14.66
C TRP A 7 -2.69 -19.18 -15.65
N GLU A 8 -3.73 -19.90 -15.25
CA GLU A 8 -4.23 -21.07 -15.95
C GLU A 8 -5.76 -21.14 -15.88
N GLN A 9 -6.40 -21.76 -16.89
CA GLN A 9 -7.85 -21.91 -16.92
C GLN A 9 -8.35 -22.90 -15.89
N TYR A 10 -7.56 -23.92 -15.59
CA TYR A 10 -7.89 -24.98 -14.63
C TYR A 10 -6.69 -25.27 -13.74
N THR A 11 -6.91 -25.31 -12.46
CA THR A 11 -5.89 -25.71 -11.49
C THR A 11 -6.33 -26.93 -10.69
N THR A 12 -5.38 -27.74 -10.27
CA THR A 12 -5.61 -28.85 -9.36
C THR A 12 -4.88 -28.59 -8.06
N ALA A 13 -5.61 -28.63 -6.96
CA ALA A 13 -5.04 -28.39 -5.64
C ALA A 13 -5.59 -29.39 -4.63
N GLN A 14 -4.84 -29.65 -3.56
CA GLN A 14 -5.32 -30.46 -2.44
C GLN A 14 -6.41 -29.70 -1.68
N ALA A 15 -7.51 -30.37 -1.33
CA ALA A 15 -8.63 -29.73 -0.64
C ALA A 15 -8.24 -28.98 0.65
N VAL A 16 -7.22 -29.49 1.36
CA VAL A 16 -6.70 -28.87 2.59
C VAL A 16 -6.01 -27.51 2.36
N THR A 17 -5.59 -27.23 1.12
CA THR A 17 -4.96 -25.94 0.75
C THR A 17 -5.96 -24.95 0.16
N LEU A 18 -7.24 -25.31 0.10
CA LEU A 18 -8.29 -24.45 -0.45
C LEU A 18 -9.03 -23.73 0.65
N ASN A 19 -9.07 -22.41 0.56
CA ASN A 19 -9.95 -21.58 1.40
C ASN A 19 -11.28 -21.38 0.69
N LYS A 20 -12.37 -21.90 1.25
CA LYS A 20 -13.72 -21.67 0.72
C LYS A 20 -14.13 -20.24 1.04
N LEU A 21 -14.49 -19.49 0.02
CA LEU A 21 -15.05 -18.14 0.18
C LEU A 21 -16.57 -18.28 0.40
N ASP A 22 -17.10 -17.46 1.29
CA ASP A 22 -18.53 -17.39 1.58
C ASP A 22 -19.19 -16.34 0.68
N GLU A 23 -20.00 -16.79 -0.26
CA GLU A 23 -20.74 -15.93 -1.18
C GLU A 23 -22.05 -15.40 -0.55
N SER A 24 -22.48 -15.95 0.58
CA SER A 24 -23.75 -15.59 1.22
C SER A 24 -23.74 -14.17 1.80
N ALA A 25 -22.57 -13.61 2.04
CA ALA A 25 -22.41 -12.24 2.53
C ALA A 25 -22.68 -11.15 1.47
N GLY A 26 -22.89 -11.53 0.20
CA GLY A 26 -23.13 -10.58 -0.89
C GLY A 26 -21.89 -9.75 -1.30
N ILE A 27 -20.71 -10.14 -0.83
CA ILE A 27 -19.44 -9.49 -1.16
C ILE A 27 -18.92 -10.09 -2.48
N PRO A 28 -18.54 -9.26 -3.47
CA PRO A 28 -17.94 -9.75 -4.71
C PRO A 28 -16.71 -10.61 -4.47
N LEU A 29 -16.55 -11.73 -5.20
CA LEU A 29 -15.39 -12.62 -5.03
C LEU A 29 -14.04 -11.94 -5.30
N SER A 30 -14.01 -10.96 -6.22
CA SER A 30 -12.81 -10.15 -6.50
C SER A 30 -12.30 -9.41 -5.27
N THR A 31 -13.18 -8.97 -4.37
CA THR A 31 -12.83 -8.26 -3.13
C THR A 31 -11.92 -9.10 -2.22
N PHE A 32 -12.08 -10.45 -2.25
CA PHE A 32 -11.21 -11.36 -1.50
C PHE A 32 -9.80 -11.51 -2.11
N MET A 33 -9.59 -11.07 -3.34
CA MET A 33 -8.25 -10.95 -3.95
C MET A 33 -7.63 -9.58 -3.69
N GLY A 34 -8.43 -8.59 -3.33
CA GLY A 34 -8.06 -7.21 -3.05
C GLY A 34 -8.11 -6.87 -1.57
N VAL A 35 -9.03 -5.97 -1.19
CA VAL A 35 -9.10 -5.37 0.16
C VAL A 35 -9.38 -6.37 1.28
N LEU A 36 -10.09 -7.46 1.04
CA LEU A 36 -10.28 -8.56 2.01
C LEU A 36 -9.27 -9.70 1.85
N GLY A 37 -8.25 -9.52 1.04
CA GLY A 37 -7.23 -10.50 0.75
C GLY A 37 -5.82 -9.99 1.02
N PRO A 38 -4.83 -10.48 0.24
CA PRO A 38 -3.43 -10.20 0.51
C PRO A 38 -3.09 -8.70 0.58
N THR A 39 -3.68 -7.87 -0.27
CA THR A 39 -3.35 -6.44 -0.31
C THR A 39 -3.92 -5.66 0.87
N GLY A 40 -5.17 -5.95 1.27
CA GLY A 40 -5.75 -5.33 2.45
C GLY A 40 -5.08 -5.78 3.75
N LEU A 41 -4.81 -7.08 3.88
CA LEU A 41 -4.06 -7.61 5.04
C LEU A 41 -2.65 -7.02 5.14
N THR A 42 -1.96 -6.85 4.00
CA THR A 42 -0.66 -6.16 3.96
C THR A 42 -0.77 -4.72 4.45
N ALA A 43 -1.80 -4.00 4.04
CA ALA A 43 -2.06 -2.65 4.52
C ALA A 43 -2.34 -2.63 6.04
N TYR A 44 -3.20 -3.52 6.51
CA TYR A 44 -3.60 -3.64 7.91
C TYR A 44 -2.40 -3.88 8.82
N PHE A 45 -1.70 -4.99 8.63
CA PHE A 45 -0.57 -5.35 9.49
C PHE A 45 0.63 -4.41 9.30
N GLY A 46 0.96 -4.06 8.06
CA GLY A 46 2.09 -3.19 7.78
C GLY A 46 1.92 -1.80 8.39
N LEU A 47 0.71 -1.25 8.39
CA LEU A 47 0.48 0.04 9.03
C LEU A 47 0.37 -0.08 10.55
N LEU A 48 -0.45 -1.00 11.06
CA LEU A 48 -0.77 -1.04 12.49
C LEU A 48 0.32 -1.69 13.35
N ASP A 49 0.97 -2.74 12.85
CA ASP A 49 2.00 -3.45 13.63
C ASP A 49 3.41 -2.90 13.39
N VAL A 50 3.71 -2.43 12.18
CA VAL A 50 5.04 -1.89 11.83
C VAL A 50 5.06 -0.37 11.89
N GLY A 51 4.14 0.29 11.18
CA GLY A 51 4.01 1.76 11.16
C GLY A 51 3.60 2.33 12.52
N LYS A 52 2.69 1.68 13.21
CA LYS A 52 2.17 2.06 14.54
C LYS A 52 1.78 3.54 14.62
N PRO A 53 0.91 4.01 13.71
CA PRO A 53 0.54 5.42 13.66
C PRO A 53 -0.22 5.84 14.91
N LYS A 54 -0.04 7.10 15.32
CA LYS A 54 -0.75 7.71 16.44
C LYS A 54 -1.55 8.92 15.97
N ALA A 55 -2.65 9.19 16.62
CA ALA A 55 -3.47 10.36 16.28
C ALA A 55 -2.63 11.65 16.29
N GLY A 56 -2.81 12.47 15.26
CA GLY A 56 -2.07 13.71 15.06
C GLY A 56 -0.73 13.55 14.31
N GLU A 57 -0.23 12.34 14.09
CA GLU A 57 0.98 12.10 13.31
C GLU A 57 0.74 12.25 11.81
N THR A 58 1.79 12.52 11.05
CA THR A 58 1.78 12.57 9.60
C THR A 58 2.25 11.24 9.01
N VAL A 59 1.39 10.62 8.21
CA VAL A 59 1.66 9.38 7.45
C VAL A 59 1.87 9.72 5.98
N LEU A 60 3.07 9.42 5.46
CA LEU A 60 3.38 9.49 4.03
C LEU A 60 3.23 8.09 3.42
N VAL A 61 2.56 7.99 2.28
CA VAL A 61 2.32 6.71 1.59
C VAL A 61 2.83 6.80 0.16
N SER A 62 3.80 5.99 -0.23
CA SER A 62 4.20 5.85 -1.64
C SER A 62 3.28 4.87 -2.38
N ALA A 63 3.10 5.04 -3.69
CA ALA A 63 2.11 4.33 -4.51
C ALA A 63 0.71 4.33 -3.86
N ALA A 64 0.30 5.48 -3.34
CA ALA A 64 -0.89 5.65 -2.51
C ALA A 64 -2.21 5.32 -3.21
N ALA A 65 -2.25 5.31 -4.54
CA ALA A 65 -3.42 4.91 -5.33
C ALA A 65 -3.38 3.43 -5.76
N GLY A 66 -2.42 2.66 -5.26
CA GLY A 66 -2.35 1.20 -5.47
C GLY A 66 -3.21 0.44 -4.46
N ALA A 67 -3.37 -0.87 -4.69
CA ALA A 67 -4.23 -1.73 -3.88
C ALA A 67 -3.88 -1.74 -2.38
N VAL A 68 -2.59 -1.68 -2.03
CA VAL A 68 -2.13 -1.57 -0.63
C VAL A 68 -2.22 -0.13 -0.16
N GLY A 69 -1.62 0.82 -0.91
CA GLY A 69 -1.47 2.20 -0.47
C GLY A 69 -2.80 2.93 -0.23
N SER A 70 -3.84 2.63 -1.03
CA SER A 70 -5.16 3.22 -0.86
C SER A 70 -5.84 2.78 0.44
N VAL A 71 -5.64 1.54 0.86
CA VAL A 71 -6.16 1.02 2.13
C VAL A 71 -5.35 1.57 3.30
N VAL A 72 -4.01 1.62 3.19
CA VAL A 72 -3.12 2.22 4.21
C VAL A 72 -3.57 3.64 4.56
N GLY A 73 -3.83 4.48 3.55
CA GLY A 73 -4.22 5.85 3.80
C GLY A 73 -5.55 5.98 4.52
N GLN A 74 -6.54 5.17 4.15
CA GLN A 74 -7.85 5.16 4.80
C GLN A 74 -7.72 4.68 6.26
N ILE A 75 -6.98 3.62 6.54
CA ILE A 75 -6.72 3.17 7.91
C ILE A 75 -6.01 4.28 8.70
N ALA A 76 -5.00 4.94 8.14
CA ALA A 76 -4.30 6.04 8.78
C ALA A 76 -5.25 7.22 9.11
N LYS A 77 -6.20 7.53 8.22
CA LYS A 77 -7.25 8.54 8.50
C LYS A 77 -8.11 8.13 9.68
N MET A 78 -8.56 6.86 9.76
CA MET A 78 -9.33 6.36 10.88
C MET A 78 -8.54 6.39 12.20
N GLN A 79 -7.19 6.26 12.15
CA GLN A 79 -6.33 6.45 13.31
C GLN A 79 -6.12 7.93 13.71
N GLY A 80 -6.75 8.87 13.02
CA GLY A 80 -6.66 10.30 13.30
C GLY A 80 -5.37 10.95 12.81
N CYS A 81 -4.71 10.36 11.82
CA CYS A 81 -3.49 10.89 11.24
C CYS A 81 -3.76 11.90 10.11
N ARG A 82 -2.80 12.79 9.89
CA ARG A 82 -2.65 13.50 8.62
C ARG A 82 -2.06 12.55 7.59
N VAL A 83 -2.67 12.43 6.42
CA VAL A 83 -2.24 11.47 5.40
C VAL A 83 -1.85 12.18 4.11
N VAL A 84 -0.62 11.93 3.66
CA VAL A 84 -0.07 12.43 2.40
C VAL A 84 0.22 11.28 1.46
N GLY A 85 -0.34 11.32 0.25
CA GLY A 85 -0.20 10.25 -0.74
C GLY A 85 0.65 10.66 -1.94
N MET A 86 1.49 9.75 -2.41
CA MET A 86 2.22 9.91 -3.67
C MET A 86 1.63 9.00 -4.74
N ALA A 87 1.23 9.57 -5.88
CA ALA A 87 0.64 8.82 -7.01
C ALA A 87 1.15 9.36 -8.35
N GLY A 88 1.01 8.56 -9.44
CA GLY A 88 1.68 8.83 -10.72
C GLY A 88 0.81 9.48 -11.79
N SER A 89 -0.42 9.88 -11.50
CA SER A 89 -1.27 10.61 -12.45
C SER A 89 -2.21 11.57 -11.75
N TYR A 90 -2.72 12.54 -12.50
CA TYR A 90 -3.67 13.51 -11.99
C TYR A 90 -4.95 12.84 -11.46
N ASP A 91 -5.49 11.88 -12.23
CA ASP A 91 -6.72 11.19 -11.84
C ASP A 91 -6.54 10.33 -10.57
N LYS A 92 -5.39 9.66 -10.42
CA LYS A 92 -5.04 8.94 -9.20
C LYS A 92 -4.92 9.89 -7.99
N CYS A 93 -4.23 11.02 -8.16
CA CYS A 93 -4.12 12.04 -7.12
C CYS A 93 -5.49 12.58 -6.71
N ARG A 94 -6.34 12.90 -7.69
CA ARG A 94 -7.69 13.38 -7.42
C ARG A 94 -8.50 12.33 -6.65
N TRP A 95 -8.49 11.07 -7.11
CA TRP A 95 -9.22 9.98 -6.46
C TRP A 95 -8.82 9.80 -4.99
N ILE A 96 -7.54 9.70 -4.68
CA ILE A 96 -7.12 9.50 -3.28
C ILE A 96 -7.41 10.72 -2.41
N LYS A 97 -7.41 11.94 -2.97
CA LYS A 97 -7.73 13.16 -2.24
C LYS A 97 -9.22 13.35 -2.01
N GLU A 98 -10.03 13.22 -3.07
CA GLU A 98 -11.46 13.56 -3.03
C GLU A 98 -12.32 12.39 -2.53
N ASP A 99 -11.99 11.16 -2.93
CA ASP A 99 -12.81 9.98 -2.60
C ASP A 99 -12.29 9.24 -1.35
N LEU A 100 -10.95 9.19 -1.13
CA LEU A 100 -10.36 8.47 0.01
C LEU A 100 -9.96 9.38 1.18
N GLY A 101 -10.12 10.69 1.05
CA GLY A 101 -9.93 11.66 2.13
C GLY A 101 -8.48 11.90 2.54
N PHE A 102 -7.50 11.67 1.66
CA PHE A 102 -6.11 12.08 1.91
C PHE A 102 -6.03 13.60 2.04
N ASP A 103 -5.26 14.09 3.01
CA ASP A 103 -5.14 15.53 3.27
C ASP A 103 -4.36 16.24 2.18
N GLU A 104 -3.28 15.61 1.68
CA GLU A 104 -2.48 16.13 0.57
C GLU A 104 -2.02 15.02 -0.37
N VAL A 105 -1.73 15.40 -1.61
CA VAL A 105 -1.27 14.48 -2.65
C VAL A 105 -0.12 15.08 -3.44
N ILE A 106 0.81 14.21 -3.82
CA ILE A 106 1.98 14.55 -4.64
C ILE A 106 1.92 13.72 -5.92
N ASN A 107 1.85 14.37 -7.06
CA ASN A 107 2.06 13.68 -8.33
C ASN A 107 3.57 13.56 -8.58
N TYR A 108 4.13 12.38 -8.31
CA TYR A 108 5.57 12.16 -8.39
C TYR A 108 6.13 12.27 -9.82
N LYS A 109 5.29 12.14 -10.86
CA LYS A 109 5.72 12.32 -12.26
C LYS A 109 5.89 13.79 -12.66
N THR A 110 5.31 14.72 -11.91
CA THR A 110 5.29 16.16 -12.27
C THR A 110 5.81 17.08 -11.17
N CYS A 111 6.08 16.58 -9.97
CA CYS A 111 6.50 17.43 -8.86
C CYS A 111 7.94 17.96 -8.98
N GLY A 112 8.76 17.36 -9.85
CA GLY A 112 10.17 17.72 -10.02
C GLY A 112 11.04 17.15 -8.90
N ASP A 113 11.27 17.90 -7.85
CA ASP A 113 12.04 17.51 -6.67
C ASP A 113 11.13 16.83 -5.64
N TYR A 114 11.39 15.55 -5.36
CA TYR A 114 10.61 14.75 -4.42
C TYR A 114 10.72 15.27 -2.98
N GLU A 115 11.94 15.62 -2.53
CA GLU A 115 12.15 16.11 -1.17
C GLU A 115 11.43 17.43 -0.94
N ALA A 116 11.57 18.39 -1.85
CA ALA A 116 10.88 19.67 -1.77
C ALA A 116 9.35 19.50 -1.79
N ALA A 117 8.83 18.57 -2.60
CA ALA A 117 7.40 18.27 -2.66
C ALA A 117 6.89 17.64 -1.36
N ILE A 118 7.65 16.68 -0.78
CA ILE A 118 7.30 16.06 0.51
C ILE A 118 7.32 17.10 1.63
N ARG A 119 8.37 17.91 1.75
CA ARG A 119 8.45 18.99 2.76
C ARG A 119 7.29 19.98 2.66
N LYS A 120 6.87 20.31 1.45
CA LYS A 120 5.72 21.18 1.22
C LYS A 120 4.40 20.54 1.66
N ALA A 121 4.21 19.26 1.37
CA ALA A 121 2.98 18.52 1.72
C ALA A 121 2.94 18.10 3.19
N CYS A 122 4.11 17.89 3.81
CA CYS A 122 4.29 17.50 5.21
C CYS A 122 5.06 18.59 5.97
N PRO A 123 4.48 19.77 6.25
CA PRO A 123 5.19 20.91 6.85
C PRO A 123 5.72 20.60 8.27
N GLU A 124 5.08 19.68 9.00
CA GLU A 124 5.52 19.21 10.31
C GLU A 124 6.45 17.98 10.24
N GLY A 125 6.89 17.58 9.03
CA GLY A 125 7.68 16.38 8.79
C GLY A 125 6.83 15.12 8.69
N VAL A 126 7.50 13.97 8.61
CA VAL A 126 6.88 12.64 8.42
C VAL A 126 7.16 11.75 9.63
N ASP A 127 6.12 11.28 10.31
CA ASP A 127 6.22 10.38 11.46
C ASP A 127 6.16 8.91 11.09
N VAL A 128 5.38 8.59 10.05
CA VAL A 128 5.29 7.23 9.49
C VAL A 128 5.44 7.30 7.98
N TYR A 129 6.37 6.55 7.43
CA TYR A 129 6.49 6.35 5.99
C TYR A 129 6.14 4.91 5.64
N PHE A 130 5.07 4.71 4.87
CA PHE A 130 4.70 3.41 4.33
C PHE A 130 5.22 3.31 2.90
N ASP A 131 6.26 2.48 2.72
CA ASP A 131 6.97 2.40 1.45
C ASP A 131 6.59 1.18 0.62
N ASN A 132 6.05 1.46 -0.58
CA ASN A 132 5.75 0.48 -1.62
C ASN A 132 6.71 0.59 -2.82
N VAL A 133 7.57 1.60 -2.88
CA VAL A 133 8.28 1.99 -4.10
C VAL A 133 9.78 1.86 -4.02
N GLY A 134 10.41 2.30 -2.91
CA GLY A 134 11.86 2.37 -2.79
C GLY A 134 12.49 3.46 -3.67
N GLY A 135 13.77 3.30 -4.02
CA GLY A 135 14.52 4.17 -4.92
C GLY A 135 14.54 5.63 -4.50
N ASP A 136 14.52 6.55 -5.47
CA ASP A 136 14.66 8.00 -5.24
C ASP A 136 13.55 8.58 -4.35
N ILE A 137 12.35 7.98 -4.38
CA ILE A 137 11.25 8.40 -3.49
C ILE A 137 11.57 8.06 -2.04
N MET A 138 12.15 6.88 -1.78
CA MET A 138 12.60 6.52 -0.43
C MET A 138 13.71 7.45 0.05
N ASP A 139 14.72 7.73 -0.79
CA ASP A 139 15.81 8.65 -0.43
C ASP A 139 15.28 10.04 -0.04
N ALA A 140 14.33 10.57 -0.81
CA ALA A 140 13.69 11.85 -0.51
C ALA A 140 12.86 11.78 0.79
N ALA A 141 12.10 10.70 1.00
CA ALA A 141 11.29 10.52 2.20
C ALA A 141 12.16 10.43 3.46
N LEU A 142 13.28 9.70 3.42
CA LEU A 142 14.20 9.60 4.55
C LEU A 142 14.73 10.95 5.01
N ASN A 143 14.94 11.91 4.10
CA ASN A 143 15.37 13.28 4.45
C ASN A 143 14.26 14.13 5.10
N CYS A 144 13.00 13.65 5.07
CA CYS A 144 11.84 14.38 5.60
C CYS A 144 11.28 13.78 6.90
N LEU A 145 11.93 12.73 7.44
CA LEU A 145 11.46 12.03 8.63
C LEU A 145 11.65 12.84 9.90
N ASN A 146 10.68 12.73 10.79
CA ASN A 146 10.76 13.25 12.14
C ASN A 146 11.61 12.33 13.05
N LYS A 147 12.02 12.85 14.18
CA LYS A 147 12.69 12.05 15.21
C LYS A 147 11.78 10.94 15.71
N PHE A 148 12.33 9.71 15.79
CA PHE A 148 11.62 8.47 16.13
C PHE A 148 10.56 8.06 15.11
N ALA A 149 10.64 8.54 13.88
CA ALA A 149 9.78 8.08 12.80
C ALA A 149 9.90 6.57 12.56
N ARG A 150 8.88 6.01 11.93
CA ARG A 150 8.83 4.59 11.56
C ARG A 150 8.67 4.46 10.05
N VAL A 151 9.48 3.60 9.45
CA VAL A 151 9.41 3.26 8.03
C VAL A 151 8.96 1.81 7.90
N ALA A 152 7.76 1.60 7.40
CA ALA A 152 7.24 0.27 7.07
C ALA A 152 7.59 -0.05 5.60
N VAL A 153 8.57 -0.93 5.41
CA VAL A 153 9.04 -1.32 4.07
C VAL A 153 8.19 -2.49 3.56
N CYS A 154 7.22 -2.16 2.71
CA CYS A 154 6.29 -3.13 2.13
C CYS A 154 6.80 -3.68 0.78
N GLY A 155 7.41 -2.84 -0.05
CA GLY A 155 7.90 -3.25 -1.35
C GLY A 155 8.72 -2.16 -2.05
N TRP A 156 9.51 -2.56 -3.05
CA TRP A 156 10.38 -1.67 -3.81
C TRP A 156 10.15 -1.84 -5.31
N ILE A 157 8.93 -1.58 -5.76
CA ILE A 157 8.54 -1.83 -7.15
C ILE A 157 9.40 -1.08 -8.18
N SER A 158 10.00 0.06 -7.81
CA SER A 158 10.90 0.80 -8.69
C SER A 158 12.18 0.03 -9.04
N THR A 159 12.54 -0.97 -8.24
CA THR A 159 13.80 -1.70 -8.39
C THR A 159 13.64 -3.16 -8.79
N TYR A 160 12.42 -3.73 -8.81
CA TYR A 160 12.19 -5.15 -9.08
C TYR A 160 12.79 -5.63 -10.42
N ASN A 161 12.82 -4.77 -11.42
CA ASN A 161 13.34 -5.08 -12.75
C ASN A 161 14.73 -4.49 -13.01
N VAL A 162 15.42 -3.98 -11.97
CA VAL A 162 16.74 -3.37 -12.08
C VAL A 162 17.79 -4.31 -11.50
N PRO A 163 18.65 -4.94 -12.34
CA PRO A 163 19.73 -5.76 -11.84
C PRO A 163 20.69 -4.94 -10.96
N ASN A 164 21.06 -5.47 -9.80
CA ASN A 164 21.96 -4.80 -8.85
C ASN A 164 21.50 -3.38 -8.47
N ALA A 165 20.20 -3.18 -8.30
CA ALA A 165 19.66 -1.90 -7.89
C ALA A 165 20.37 -1.38 -6.65
N PRO A 166 20.76 -0.09 -6.61
CA PRO A 166 21.37 0.49 -5.41
C PRO A 166 20.34 0.52 -4.28
N GLY A 167 20.82 0.33 -3.05
CA GLY A 167 20.03 0.62 -1.85
C GLY A 167 19.94 2.13 -1.59
N PRO A 168 19.21 2.54 -0.54
CA PRO A 168 19.13 3.94 -0.13
C PRO A 168 20.51 4.53 0.14
N THR A 169 20.73 5.76 -0.31
CA THR A 169 22.03 6.43 -0.24
C THR A 169 22.24 7.19 1.06
N ASN A 170 21.17 7.46 1.79
CA ASN A 170 21.12 8.36 2.93
C ASN A 170 20.67 7.67 4.24
N LEU A 171 20.98 6.38 4.40
CA LEU A 171 20.65 5.62 5.64
C LEU A 171 21.19 6.25 6.93
N TRP A 172 22.13 7.20 6.83
CA TRP A 172 22.56 8.00 8.00
C TRP A 172 21.38 8.70 8.71
N GLN A 173 20.31 9.03 7.98
CA GLN A 173 19.12 9.63 8.58
C GLN A 173 18.49 8.75 9.67
N LEU A 174 18.64 7.42 9.56
CA LEU A 174 18.17 6.50 10.61
C LEU A 174 18.87 6.77 11.95
N VAL A 175 20.16 7.14 11.91
CA VAL A 175 20.92 7.48 13.10
C VAL A 175 20.58 8.89 13.57
N ALA A 176 20.58 9.86 12.64
CA ALA A 176 20.35 11.27 12.97
C ALA A 176 18.99 11.50 13.65
N GLU A 177 17.94 10.83 13.16
CA GLU A 177 16.57 11.00 13.65
C GLU A 177 16.07 9.80 14.49
N SER A 178 16.95 8.85 14.85
CA SER A 178 16.60 7.67 15.66
C SER A 178 15.41 6.89 15.05
N VAL A 179 15.39 6.72 13.74
CA VAL A 179 14.30 6.10 12.98
C VAL A 179 14.33 4.58 13.11
N THR A 180 13.15 3.97 13.20
CA THR A 180 12.98 2.53 13.03
C THR A 180 12.54 2.23 11.60
N MET A 181 13.34 1.46 10.85
CA MET A 181 13.00 0.95 9.53
C MET A 181 12.83 -0.56 9.62
N GLN A 182 11.67 -1.06 9.21
CA GLN A 182 11.35 -2.49 9.30
C GLN A 182 10.66 -2.99 8.03
N GLY A 183 11.25 -4.03 7.41
CA GLY A 183 10.59 -4.83 6.39
C GLY A 183 9.65 -5.85 7.02
N PHE A 184 8.63 -6.24 6.29
CA PHE A 184 7.68 -7.28 6.70
C PHE A 184 7.12 -8.00 5.48
N THR A 185 6.64 -9.20 5.68
CA THR A 185 5.88 -9.95 4.69
C THR A 185 4.53 -10.36 5.26
N LEU A 186 3.54 -10.53 4.41
CA LEU A 186 2.23 -11.01 4.86
C LEU A 186 2.32 -12.40 5.52
N LEU A 187 3.32 -13.20 5.12
CA LEU A 187 3.53 -14.54 5.70
C LEU A 187 3.89 -14.51 7.19
N ASP A 188 4.38 -13.38 7.71
CA ASP A 188 4.70 -13.20 9.12
C ASP A 188 3.45 -13.15 10.01
N TYR A 189 2.25 -13.05 9.41
CA TYR A 189 0.96 -12.83 10.08
C TYR A 189 -0.08 -13.93 9.80
N LEU A 190 0.34 -15.09 9.30
CA LEU A 190 -0.58 -16.18 8.91
C LEU A 190 -1.55 -16.59 10.03
N ASP A 191 -1.08 -16.59 11.27
CA ASP A 191 -1.85 -16.95 12.48
C ASP A 191 -2.85 -15.86 12.90
N ARG A 192 -2.76 -14.65 12.32
CA ARG A 192 -3.61 -13.50 12.61
C ARG A 192 -4.50 -13.09 11.44
N PHE A 193 -4.55 -13.88 10.36
CA PHE A 193 -5.36 -13.54 9.18
C PHE A 193 -6.84 -13.34 9.51
N GLU A 194 -7.40 -14.18 10.36
CA GLU A 194 -8.80 -14.06 10.77
C GLU A 194 -9.08 -12.72 11.47
N GLU A 195 -8.16 -12.25 12.32
CA GLU A 195 -8.23 -10.93 12.94
C GLU A 195 -8.29 -9.82 11.88
N GLY A 196 -7.31 -9.82 10.96
CA GLY A 196 -7.21 -8.78 9.93
C GLY A 196 -8.41 -8.79 8.97
N ILE A 197 -8.84 -9.97 8.51
CA ILE A 197 -10.01 -10.11 7.63
C ILE A 197 -11.27 -9.63 8.36
N GLY A 198 -11.47 -10.03 9.60
CA GLY A 198 -12.64 -9.62 10.40
C GLY A 198 -12.74 -8.10 10.51
N GLN A 199 -11.63 -7.44 10.82
CA GLN A 199 -11.62 -5.97 10.93
C GLN A 199 -11.82 -5.27 9.58
N LEU A 200 -11.20 -5.78 8.51
CA LEU A 200 -11.38 -5.22 7.17
C LEU A 200 -12.83 -5.39 6.66
N VAL A 201 -13.48 -6.51 6.95
CA VAL A 201 -14.90 -6.73 6.65
C VAL A 201 -15.76 -5.72 7.41
N GLU A 202 -15.53 -5.53 8.70
CA GLU A 202 -16.26 -4.56 9.52
C GLU A 202 -16.16 -3.15 8.92
N TRP A 203 -14.96 -2.67 8.63
CA TRP A 203 -14.76 -1.36 8.03
C TRP A 203 -15.34 -1.22 6.63
N LEU A 204 -15.24 -2.28 5.80
CA LEU A 204 -15.83 -2.27 4.45
C LEU A 204 -17.36 -2.19 4.52
N MET A 205 -18.00 -2.98 5.39
CA MET A 205 -19.45 -2.98 5.57
C MET A 205 -19.98 -1.70 6.21
N ALA A 206 -19.18 -1.05 7.05
CA ALA A 206 -19.48 0.27 7.60
C ALA A 206 -19.27 1.42 6.59
N GLY A 207 -18.64 1.15 5.44
CA GLY A 207 -18.29 2.16 4.45
C GLY A 207 -17.12 3.05 4.88
N GLU A 208 -16.36 2.65 5.88
CA GLU A 208 -15.16 3.36 6.37
C GLU A 208 -13.95 3.14 5.46
N ILE A 209 -13.93 1.99 4.76
CA ILE A 209 -12.95 1.69 3.71
C ILE A 209 -13.70 1.43 2.42
N THR A 210 -13.19 2.00 1.34
CA THR A 210 -13.62 1.71 -0.03
C THR A 210 -12.43 1.18 -0.83
N SER A 211 -12.71 0.37 -1.84
CA SER A 211 -11.70 -0.14 -2.76
C SER A 211 -12.11 0.09 -4.20
N ARG A 212 -11.11 0.15 -5.07
CA ARG A 212 -11.30 0.24 -6.51
C ARG A 212 -10.60 -0.95 -7.16
N GLU A 213 -11.29 -1.60 -8.08
CA GLU A 213 -10.80 -2.77 -8.79
C GLU A 213 -10.81 -2.50 -10.30
N GLU A 214 -9.74 -2.91 -11.00
CA GLU A 214 -9.69 -2.98 -12.45
C GLU A 214 -9.86 -4.45 -12.84
N ILE A 215 -11.05 -4.82 -13.31
CA ILE A 215 -11.36 -6.18 -13.74
C ILE A 215 -11.23 -6.26 -15.26
N VAL A 216 -10.39 -7.17 -15.75
CA VAL A 216 -10.14 -7.40 -17.18
C VAL A 216 -10.44 -8.85 -17.50
N ASP A 217 -11.33 -9.09 -18.45
CA ASP A 217 -11.76 -10.43 -18.84
C ASP A 217 -10.74 -11.12 -19.77
N GLY A 218 -10.59 -12.43 -19.57
CA GLY A 218 -9.85 -13.32 -20.44
C GLY A 218 -8.40 -13.53 -20.03
N LEU A 219 -7.96 -14.80 -20.09
CA LEU A 219 -6.62 -15.22 -19.71
C LEU A 219 -5.53 -14.58 -20.58
N ASP A 220 -5.82 -14.32 -21.86
CA ASP A 220 -4.88 -13.68 -22.79
C ASP A 220 -4.51 -12.24 -22.36
N ASN A 221 -5.36 -11.61 -21.54
CA ASN A 221 -5.15 -10.25 -21.04
C ASN A 221 -4.39 -10.20 -19.70
N VAL A 222 -4.06 -11.33 -19.09
CA VAL A 222 -3.39 -11.37 -17.78
C VAL A 222 -2.02 -10.71 -17.85
N LEU A 223 -1.17 -11.09 -18.80
CA LEU A 223 0.17 -10.51 -18.92
C LEU A 223 0.14 -9.02 -19.27
N PRO A 224 -0.62 -8.53 -20.27
CA PRO A 224 -0.73 -7.10 -20.50
C PRO A 224 -1.24 -6.32 -19.28
N THR A 225 -2.22 -6.85 -18.56
CA THR A 225 -2.76 -6.20 -17.36
C THR A 225 -1.74 -6.16 -16.21
N PHE A 226 -1.01 -7.26 -16.00
CA PHE A 226 0.06 -7.31 -15.01
C PHE A 226 1.17 -6.29 -15.29
N LEU A 227 1.55 -6.11 -16.55
CA LEU A 227 2.59 -5.14 -16.93
C LEU A 227 2.21 -3.68 -16.61
N LYS A 228 0.92 -3.35 -16.54
CA LYS A 228 0.44 -2.01 -16.11
C LYS A 228 0.91 -1.61 -14.70
N LEU A 229 1.24 -2.58 -13.85
CA LEU A 229 1.77 -2.29 -12.50
C LEU A 229 3.12 -1.57 -12.54
N PHE A 230 3.93 -1.83 -13.57
CA PHE A 230 5.29 -1.29 -13.69
C PHE A 230 5.35 0.09 -14.37
N ASP A 231 4.35 0.44 -15.17
CA ASP A 231 4.25 1.77 -15.80
C ASP A 231 3.23 2.69 -15.12
N SER A 232 2.57 2.19 -14.08
CA SER A 232 1.54 2.90 -13.30
C SER A 232 0.27 3.22 -14.10
N SER A 233 -0.02 2.49 -15.18
CA SER A 233 -1.24 2.68 -15.98
C SER A 233 -2.45 1.90 -15.45
N ASN A 234 -2.29 1.02 -14.46
CA ASN A 234 -3.39 0.36 -13.76
C ASN A 234 -4.28 1.36 -13.03
N THR A 235 -5.57 1.04 -12.85
CA THR A 235 -6.57 1.92 -12.20
C THR A 235 -7.18 1.35 -10.92
N GLY A 236 -6.71 0.20 -10.48
CA GLY A 236 -7.15 -0.47 -9.27
C GLY A 236 -6.07 -1.36 -8.70
#